data_3aee186c08d9af0780e3ab8e383cbf36
#
_entry.id   3aee186c08d9af0780e3ab8e383cbf36
#
_cell.length_a   1.000
_cell.length_b   1.000
_cell.length_c   1.000
_cell.angle_alpha   90.00
_cell.angle_beta   90.00
_cell.angle_gamma   90.00
#
_symmetry.space_group_name_H-M   'P 1'
#
loop_
_entity.id
_entity.type
_entity.pdbx_description
1 polymer ?
#
loop_
_entity_poly.entity_id
_entity_poly.type
_entity_poly.pdbx_seq_one_letter_code
_entity_poly.pdbx_strand_id
1 'polypeptide(L)'
;MVNRFVYKPDNQDIYFFLGLLFTIYLTIRAIVIPITIDEAGTYYNYMPRSVADILLFNGDPSPNNHILNTLSMKLFTALFGTTTFVVRLPNLLGFLLFYTAAVRLFTLMFKTRILVIAALLVLLCNPYLLDFFAVARGYGLSIAFMFWSLYQFYQYCNNKKFQYAVTTLIAAAFAVLANFTLLHYFILIFLVVVVMEFTFSQNKNRWRHLLIYTGIVVALAAICYIPITKMMQTNQLVYWDTAGFYSSTLVPLVEQMRYGEL
;
A
#
# COMPACT_ATOMS: atom_id res chain seq x y z
N MET A 1 -31.95 1.00 11.89
CA MET A 1 -31.76 2.48 11.79
C MET A 1 -30.28 2.75 11.62
N VAL A 2 -29.82 2.99 10.40
CA VAL A 2 -28.43 3.39 10.14
C VAL A 2 -28.37 4.89 10.35
N ASN A 3 -27.81 5.33 11.48
CA ASN A 3 -27.50 6.73 11.70
C ASN A 3 -26.55 7.18 10.59
N ARG A 4 -27.05 7.95 9.62
CA ARG A 4 -26.23 8.69 8.66
C ARG A 4 -25.41 9.67 9.48
N PHE A 5 -24.15 9.33 9.77
CA PHE A 5 -23.20 10.29 10.30
C PHE A 5 -23.00 11.37 9.26
N VAL A 6 -23.65 12.50 9.46
CA VAL A 6 -23.44 13.71 8.67
C VAL A 6 -22.03 14.20 9.05
N TYR A 7 -21.10 14.09 8.12
CA TYR A 7 -19.79 14.72 8.20
C TYR A 7 -20.00 16.24 8.42
N LYS A 8 -19.62 16.74 9.61
CA LYS A 8 -19.68 18.18 9.90
C LYS A 8 -18.45 18.86 9.30
N PRO A 9 -18.62 19.86 8.42
CA PRO A 9 -17.54 20.55 7.71
C PRO A 9 -16.59 21.35 8.61
N ASP A 10 -16.96 21.68 9.85
CA ASP A 10 -16.23 22.59 10.75
C ASP A 10 -14.82 22.14 11.19
N ASN A 11 -14.33 20.97 10.74
CA ASN A 11 -13.07 20.39 11.21
C ASN A 11 -12.06 20.07 10.10
N GLN A 12 -12.32 20.49 8.86
CA GLN A 12 -11.44 20.17 7.71
C GLN A 12 -10.06 20.82 7.86
N ASP A 13 -10.00 21.99 8.46
CA ASP A 13 -8.78 22.78 8.56
C ASP A 13 -7.68 22.06 9.33
N ILE A 14 -8.01 21.40 10.46
CA ILE A 14 -6.98 20.76 11.26
C ILE A 14 -6.40 19.51 10.58
N TYR A 15 -7.25 18.74 9.87
CA TYR A 15 -6.77 17.60 9.10
C TYR A 15 -5.94 18.06 7.90
N PHE A 16 -6.36 19.17 7.27
CA PHE A 16 -5.59 19.78 6.20
C PHE A 16 -4.21 20.25 6.68
N PHE A 17 -4.15 21.02 7.77
CA PHE A 17 -2.87 21.51 8.33
C PHE A 17 -1.97 20.36 8.79
N LEU A 18 -2.53 19.31 9.41
CA LEU A 18 -1.76 18.14 9.79
C LEU A 18 -1.18 17.42 8.56
N GLY A 19 -2.00 17.20 7.54
CA GLY A 19 -1.53 16.61 6.28
C GLY A 19 -0.48 17.43 5.57
N LEU A 20 -0.66 18.76 5.54
CA LEU A 20 0.30 19.70 4.97
C LEU A 20 1.64 19.65 5.71
N LEU A 21 1.62 19.66 7.05
CA LEU A 21 2.82 19.59 7.88
C LEU A 21 3.64 18.33 7.55
N PHE A 22 2.99 17.16 7.55
CA PHE A 22 3.69 15.91 7.25
C PHE A 22 4.11 15.79 5.78
N THR A 23 3.36 16.39 4.86
CA THR A 23 3.77 16.47 3.43
C THR A 23 5.03 17.29 3.28
N ILE A 24 5.11 18.46 3.93
CA ILE A 24 6.32 19.31 3.94
C ILE A 24 7.49 18.54 4.55
N TYR A 25 7.30 17.91 5.71
CA TYR A 25 8.31 17.09 6.37
C TYR A 25 8.86 16.00 5.44
N LEU A 26 7.99 15.23 4.81
CA LEU A 26 8.38 14.16 3.90
C LEU A 26 9.06 14.69 2.64
N THR A 27 8.62 15.83 2.12
CA THR A 27 9.25 16.49 0.98
C THR A 27 10.69 16.90 1.30
N ILE A 28 10.92 17.51 2.47
CA ILE A 28 12.26 17.86 2.95
C ILE A 28 13.11 16.59 3.08
N ARG A 29 12.59 15.53 3.72
CA ARG A 29 13.28 14.25 3.83
C ARG A 29 13.63 13.66 2.46
N ALA A 30 12.70 13.67 1.52
CA ALA A 30 12.93 13.14 0.18
C ALA A 30 14.02 13.91 -0.60
N ILE A 31 14.28 15.17 -0.24
CA ILE A 31 15.35 15.98 -0.84
C ILE A 31 16.69 15.72 -0.12
N VAL A 32 16.67 15.67 1.21
CA VAL A 32 17.89 15.67 2.04
C VAL A 32 18.50 14.28 2.20
N ILE A 33 17.67 13.22 2.27
CA ILE A 33 18.18 11.86 2.47
C ILE A 33 18.97 11.42 1.22
N PRO A 34 20.21 10.93 1.37
CA PRO A 34 20.97 10.31 0.27
C PRO A 34 20.19 9.16 -0.36
N ILE A 35 20.51 8.83 -1.61
CA ILE A 35 19.94 7.66 -2.28
C ILE A 35 20.34 6.40 -1.51
N THR A 36 19.39 5.54 -1.20
CA THR A 36 19.65 4.29 -0.50
C THR A 36 20.16 3.22 -1.48
N ILE A 37 20.81 2.17 -0.97
CA ILE A 37 21.34 1.07 -1.79
C ILE A 37 20.22 0.43 -2.61
N ASP A 38 19.05 0.22 -2.01
CA ASP A 38 17.91 -0.41 -2.68
C ASP A 38 17.30 0.50 -3.76
N GLU A 39 17.23 1.83 -3.50
CA GLU A 39 16.79 2.79 -4.51
C GLU A 39 17.76 2.82 -5.70
N ALA A 40 19.06 2.85 -5.41
CA ALA A 40 20.10 2.80 -6.43
C ALA A 40 20.01 1.48 -7.23
N GLY A 41 19.85 0.34 -6.54
CA GLY A 41 19.64 -0.96 -7.17
C GLY A 41 18.42 -0.96 -8.09
N THR A 42 17.30 -0.44 -7.65
CA THR A 42 16.08 -0.32 -8.48
C THR A 42 16.35 0.61 -9.68
N TYR A 43 16.97 1.75 -9.46
CA TYR A 43 17.25 2.73 -10.50
C TYR A 43 18.17 2.17 -11.59
N TYR A 44 19.33 1.62 -11.21
CA TYR A 44 20.33 1.14 -12.18
C TYR A 44 19.92 -0.17 -12.86
N ASN A 45 19.23 -1.07 -12.15
CA ASN A 45 18.90 -2.38 -12.70
C ASN A 45 17.61 -2.38 -13.53
N TYR A 46 16.63 -1.54 -13.22
CA TYR A 46 15.31 -1.63 -13.86
C TYR A 46 14.94 -0.41 -14.71
N MET A 47 15.41 0.80 -14.38
CA MET A 47 15.06 2.00 -15.15
C MET A 47 15.48 1.95 -16.62
N PRO A 48 16.66 1.38 -17.02
CA PRO A 48 17.04 1.25 -18.41
C PRO A 48 16.20 0.25 -19.20
N ARG A 49 15.50 -0.70 -18.51
CA ARG A 49 14.76 -1.80 -19.14
C ARG A 49 13.45 -1.33 -19.75
N SER A 50 12.93 -2.13 -20.69
CA SER A 50 11.58 -1.91 -21.23
C SER A 50 10.50 -2.14 -20.17
N VAL A 51 9.30 -1.60 -20.40
CA VAL A 51 8.13 -1.86 -19.54
C VAL A 51 7.82 -3.36 -19.46
N ALA A 52 7.96 -4.07 -20.60
CA ALA A 52 7.74 -5.51 -20.64
C ALA A 52 8.76 -6.27 -19.78
N ASP A 53 10.03 -5.87 -19.80
CA ASP A 53 11.07 -6.51 -18.99
C ASP A 53 10.85 -6.29 -17.49
N ILE A 54 10.38 -5.09 -17.11
CA ILE A 54 10.01 -4.80 -15.71
C ILE A 54 8.84 -5.69 -15.28
N LEU A 55 7.78 -5.80 -16.09
CA LEU A 55 6.61 -6.63 -15.78
C LEU A 55 6.94 -8.13 -15.75
N LEU A 56 7.82 -8.59 -16.62
CA LEU A 56 8.17 -10.00 -16.75
C LEU A 56 9.41 -10.40 -15.94
N PHE A 57 10.00 -9.48 -15.17
CA PHE A 57 11.24 -9.72 -14.39
C PHE A 57 12.36 -10.30 -15.25
N ASN A 58 12.54 -9.77 -16.48
CA ASN A 58 13.64 -10.18 -17.35
C ASN A 58 14.96 -9.59 -16.85
N GLY A 59 15.98 -10.43 -16.79
CA GLY A 59 17.38 -10.05 -16.52
C GLY A 59 17.76 -10.09 -15.03
N ASP A 60 16.98 -9.55 -14.10
CA ASP A 60 17.25 -9.62 -12.66
C ASP A 60 15.93 -9.84 -11.91
N PRO A 61 15.58 -11.10 -11.57
CA PRO A 61 14.33 -11.43 -10.88
C PRO A 61 14.45 -11.19 -9.37
N SER A 62 14.77 -9.96 -8.97
CA SER A 62 14.92 -9.58 -7.55
C SER A 62 13.62 -9.03 -6.95
N PRO A 63 13.35 -9.31 -5.65
CA PRO A 63 12.24 -8.72 -4.92
C PRO A 63 12.25 -7.18 -4.87
N ASN A 64 13.40 -6.55 -5.14
CA ASN A 64 13.53 -5.09 -5.23
C ASN A 64 12.80 -4.49 -6.44
N ASN A 65 12.41 -5.31 -7.44
CA ASN A 65 11.57 -4.85 -8.53
C ASN A 65 10.10 -4.75 -8.06
N HIS A 66 9.78 -3.72 -7.35
CA HIS A 66 8.41 -3.36 -7.02
C HIS A 66 7.70 -2.80 -8.28
N ILE A 67 6.96 -3.63 -9.00
CA ILE A 67 6.40 -3.33 -10.34
C ILE A 67 5.79 -1.93 -10.41
N LEU A 68 4.81 -1.64 -9.53
CA LEU A 68 4.11 -0.36 -9.56
C LEU A 68 5.05 0.82 -9.27
N ASN A 69 5.95 0.67 -8.29
CA ASN A 69 6.92 1.70 -7.95
C ASN A 69 7.89 1.94 -9.12
N THR A 70 8.47 0.89 -9.68
CA THR A 70 9.43 0.96 -10.80
C THR A 70 8.80 1.62 -12.03
N LEU A 71 7.57 1.23 -12.40
CA LEU A 71 6.85 1.84 -13.52
C LEU A 71 6.49 3.31 -13.24
N SER A 72 6.10 3.63 -12.02
CA SER A 72 5.83 5.01 -11.61
C SER A 72 7.10 5.86 -11.66
N MET A 73 8.21 5.37 -11.13
CA MET A 73 9.52 6.04 -11.25
C MET A 73 9.87 6.30 -12.72
N LYS A 74 9.71 5.29 -13.59
CA LYS A 74 9.99 5.42 -15.04
C LYS A 74 9.13 6.50 -15.69
N LEU A 75 7.85 6.54 -15.37
CA LEU A 75 6.93 7.57 -15.86
C LEU A 75 7.36 8.98 -15.40
N PHE A 76 7.59 9.15 -14.10
CA PHE A 76 7.93 10.47 -13.54
C PHE A 76 9.29 10.96 -14.00
N THR A 77 10.30 10.09 -14.12
CA THR A 77 11.59 10.48 -14.64
C THR A 77 11.56 10.83 -16.13
N ALA A 78 10.70 10.20 -16.91
CA ALA A 78 10.48 10.58 -18.31
C ALA A 78 9.83 11.97 -18.46
N LEU A 79 8.98 12.37 -17.50
CA LEU A 79 8.27 13.65 -17.54
C LEU A 79 9.06 14.82 -16.93
N PHE A 80 9.80 14.57 -15.84
CA PHE A 80 10.37 15.60 -14.97
C PHE A 80 11.90 15.50 -14.80
N GLY A 81 12.56 14.56 -15.48
CA GLY A 81 14.00 14.36 -15.38
C GLY A 81 14.41 13.42 -14.24
N THR A 82 15.73 13.19 -14.08
CA THR A 82 16.29 12.08 -13.29
C THR A 82 16.88 12.50 -11.94
N THR A 83 16.27 13.49 -11.27
CA THR A 83 16.72 13.88 -9.92
C THR A 83 16.23 12.88 -8.87
N THR A 84 16.94 12.76 -7.74
CA THR A 84 16.55 11.89 -6.62
C THR A 84 15.14 12.22 -6.11
N PHE A 85 14.78 13.50 -6.08
CA PHE A 85 13.44 13.94 -5.70
C PHE A 85 12.37 13.41 -6.65
N VAL A 86 12.59 13.50 -7.98
CA VAL A 86 11.63 13.00 -8.98
C VAL A 86 11.44 11.49 -8.88
N VAL A 87 12.49 10.74 -8.62
CA VAL A 87 12.45 9.29 -8.38
C VAL A 87 11.54 8.94 -7.19
N ARG A 88 11.50 9.80 -6.15
CA ARG A 88 10.71 9.63 -4.92
C ARG A 88 9.29 10.20 -5.00
N LEU A 89 9.01 11.03 -6.01
CA LEU A 89 7.73 11.72 -6.17
C LEU A 89 6.51 10.77 -6.18
N PRO A 90 6.54 9.57 -6.80
CA PRO A 90 5.43 8.63 -6.72
C PRO A 90 5.05 8.25 -5.28
N ASN A 91 6.04 8.05 -4.40
CA ASN A 91 5.79 7.70 -3.00
C ASN A 91 5.29 8.90 -2.18
N LEU A 92 5.74 10.11 -2.48
CA LEU A 92 5.18 11.34 -1.89
C LEU A 92 3.71 11.52 -2.26
N LEU A 93 3.32 11.26 -3.52
CA LEU A 93 1.91 11.23 -3.93
C LEU A 93 1.16 10.06 -3.26
N GLY A 94 1.83 8.93 -3.07
CA GLY A 94 1.33 7.82 -2.27
C GLY A 94 0.99 8.25 -0.84
N PHE A 95 1.80 9.09 -0.21
CA PHE A 95 1.47 9.64 1.11
C PHE A 95 0.17 10.45 1.12
N LEU A 96 -0.08 11.27 0.10
CA LEU A 96 -1.33 12.04 0.00
C LEU A 96 -2.55 11.10 -0.11
N LEU A 97 -2.43 10.02 -0.88
CA LEU A 97 -3.46 8.99 -0.99
C LEU A 97 -3.67 8.28 0.36
N PHE A 98 -2.59 7.85 1.01
CA PHE A 98 -2.60 7.23 2.34
C PHE A 98 -3.27 8.12 3.37
N TYR A 99 -2.82 9.38 3.48
CA TYR A 99 -3.34 10.34 4.44
C TYR A 99 -4.84 10.59 4.22
N THR A 100 -5.25 10.81 2.97
CA THR A 100 -6.66 11.00 2.62
C THR A 100 -7.50 9.79 3.00
N ALA A 101 -7.01 8.58 2.72
CA ALA A 101 -7.69 7.33 3.10
C ALA A 101 -7.79 7.19 4.61
N ALA A 102 -6.71 7.45 5.36
CA ALA A 102 -6.68 7.37 6.82
C ALA A 102 -7.65 8.37 7.46
N VAL A 103 -7.65 9.64 7.04
CA VAL A 103 -8.60 10.65 7.52
C VAL A 103 -10.03 10.21 7.28
N ARG A 104 -10.36 9.79 6.05
CA ARG A 104 -11.72 9.34 5.70
C ARG A 104 -12.13 8.10 6.48
N LEU A 105 -11.25 7.13 6.64
CA LEU A 105 -11.52 5.90 7.38
C LEU A 105 -11.77 6.21 8.85
N PHE A 106 -10.89 6.97 9.50
CA PHE A 106 -10.99 7.25 10.93
C PHE A 106 -12.17 8.17 11.27
N THR A 107 -12.52 9.13 10.40
CA THR A 107 -13.72 9.95 10.57
C THR A 107 -15.02 9.14 10.47
N LEU A 108 -15.00 8.01 9.77
CA LEU A 108 -16.14 7.09 9.74
C LEU A 108 -16.16 6.12 10.93
N MET A 109 -15.00 5.76 11.47
CA MET A 109 -14.89 4.80 12.58
C MET A 109 -15.09 5.46 13.94
N PHE A 110 -14.58 6.66 14.14
CA PHE A 110 -14.60 7.34 15.43
C PHE A 110 -15.59 8.48 15.46
N LYS A 111 -16.33 8.56 16.59
CA LYS A 111 -17.36 9.59 16.81
C LYS A 111 -16.79 10.93 17.24
N THR A 112 -15.63 10.93 17.89
CA THR A 112 -15.03 12.12 18.47
C THR A 112 -13.79 12.54 17.69
N ARG A 113 -13.64 13.85 17.50
CA ARG A 113 -12.48 14.42 16.81
C ARG A 113 -11.16 14.04 17.47
N ILE A 114 -11.11 14.01 18.79
CA ILE A 114 -9.90 13.67 19.55
C ILE A 114 -9.41 12.28 19.19
N LEU A 115 -10.30 11.29 19.08
CA LEU A 115 -9.93 9.93 18.67
C LEU A 115 -9.44 9.86 17.24
N VAL A 116 -10.01 10.64 16.32
CA VAL A 116 -9.52 10.72 14.93
C VAL A 116 -8.10 11.27 14.90
N ILE A 117 -7.87 12.39 15.61
CA ILE A 117 -6.53 13.01 15.67
C ILE A 117 -5.53 12.07 16.34
N ALA A 118 -5.89 11.44 17.45
CA ALA A 118 -5.03 10.49 18.13
C ALA A 118 -4.65 9.31 17.22
N ALA A 119 -5.62 8.73 16.50
CA ALA A 119 -5.36 7.65 15.55
C ALA A 119 -4.45 8.10 14.40
N LEU A 120 -4.66 9.30 13.86
CA LEU A 120 -3.77 9.88 12.83
C LEU A 120 -2.36 10.08 13.39
N LEU A 121 -2.21 10.63 14.59
CA LEU A 121 -0.91 10.86 15.21
C LEU A 121 -0.17 9.54 15.48
N VAL A 122 -0.86 8.49 15.94
CA VAL A 122 -0.24 7.16 16.12
C VAL A 122 0.37 6.65 14.82
N LEU A 123 -0.30 6.86 13.68
CA LEU A 123 0.26 6.49 12.38
C LEU A 123 1.39 7.44 11.96
N LEU A 124 1.16 8.74 12.03
CA LEU A 124 2.08 9.74 11.49
C LEU A 124 3.33 9.95 12.36
N CYS A 125 3.28 9.62 13.65
CA CYS A 125 4.46 9.65 14.52
C CYS A 125 5.28 8.36 14.48
N ASN A 126 4.92 7.40 13.62
CA ASN A 126 5.75 6.23 13.38
C ASN A 126 6.83 6.55 12.33
N PRO A 127 8.12 6.65 12.72
CA PRO A 127 9.20 7.05 11.82
C PRO A 127 9.40 6.06 10.67
N TYR A 128 9.27 4.75 10.92
CA TYR A 128 9.40 3.72 9.88
C TYR A 128 8.32 3.85 8.80
N LEU A 129 7.08 4.14 9.21
CA LEU A 129 6.00 4.36 8.27
C LEU A 129 6.26 5.59 7.38
N LEU A 130 6.75 6.67 7.97
CA LEU A 130 7.06 7.89 7.24
C LEU A 130 8.23 7.70 6.28
N ASP A 131 9.27 6.95 6.69
CA ASP A 131 10.42 6.69 5.84
C ASP A 131 10.03 5.97 4.55
N PHE A 132 9.04 5.08 4.57
CA PHE A 132 8.54 4.42 3.37
C PHE A 132 7.96 5.37 2.32
N PHE A 133 7.50 6.55 2.73
CA PHE A 133 7.01 7.58 1.79
C PHE A 133 8.10 8.54 1.32
N ALA A 134 9.23 8.61 2.02
CA ALA A 134 10.34 9.50 1.68
C ALA A 134 11.39 8.83 0.76
N VAL A 135 11.28 7.53 0.50
CA VAL A 135 12.20 6.75 -0.34
C VAL A 135 11.48 6.12 -1.53
N ALA A 136 12.21 5.87 -2.63
CA ALA A 136 11.64 5.29 -3.84
C ALA A 136 11.57 3.76 -3.77
N ARG A 137 10.81 3.25 -2.80
CA ARG A 137 10.54 1.82 -2.63
C ARG A 137 9.04 1.54 -2.66
N GLY A 138 8.65 0.33 -3.06
CA GLY A 138 7.24 -0.04 -3.21
C GLY A 138 6.41 0.01 -1.92
N TYR A 139 7.06 0.10 -0.75
CA TYR A 139 6.36 0.06 0.55
C TYR A 139 5.40 1.23 0.76
N GLY A 140 5.81 2.47 0.44
CA GLY A 140 4.95 3.64 0.58
C GLY A 140 3.67 3.53 -0.26
N LEU A 141 3.83 3.21 -1.55
CA LEU A 141 2.69 2.99 -2.44
C LEU A 141 1.81 1.82 -2.00
N SER A 142 2.41 0.72 -1.54
CA SER A 142 1.65 -0.45 -1.09
C SER A 142 0.76 -0.14 0.12
N ILE A 143 1.29 0.59 1.10
CA ILE A 143 0.55 1.04 2.28
C ILE A 143 -0.55 2.03 1.87
N ALA A 144 -0.26 2.95 0.94
CA ALA A 144 -1.25 3.91 0.43
C ALA A 144 -2.47 3.22 -0.18
N PHE A 145 -2.23 2.26 -1.07
CA PHE A 145 -3.31 1.50 -1.71
C PHE A 145 -4.00 0.54 -0.75
N MET A 146 -3.28 -0.05 0.21
CA MET A 146 -3.88 -0.86 1.28
C MET A 146 -4.86 -0.02 2.12
N PHE A 147 -4.47 1.18 2.57
CA PHE A 147 -5.37 2.06 3.32
C PHE A 147 -6.56 2.54 2.50
N TRP A 148 -6.36 2.83 1.21
CA TRP A 148 -7.47 3.15 0.32
C TRP A 148 -8.43 1.97 0.16
N SER A 149 -7.90 0.76 0.02
CA SER A 149 -8.69 -0.47 0.00
C SER A 149 -9.49 -0.67 1.28
N LEU A 150 -8.90 -0.47 2.46
CA LEU A 150 -9.58 -0.55 3.76
C LEU A 150 -10.70 0.49 3.87
N TYR A 151 -10.47 1.72 3.44
CA TYR A 151 -11.50 2.76 3.42
C TYR A 151 -12.68 2.35 2.51
N GLN A 152 -12.41 1.87 1.31
CA GLN A 152 -13.44 1.42 0.37
C GLN A 152 -14.17 0.18 0.91
N PHE A 153 -13.45 -0.74 1.54
CA PHE A 153 -14.04 -1.90 2.20
C PHE A 153 -14.98 -1.50 3.33
N TYR A 154 -14.59 -0.54 4.17
CA TYR A 154 -15.47 -0.01 5.21
C TYR A 154 -16.74 0.61 4.62
N GLN A 155 -16.62 1.33 3.50
CA GLN A 155 -17.76 1.85 2.76
C GLN A 155 -18.65 0.73 2.20
N TYR A 156 -18.05 -0.37 1.73
CA TYR A 156 -18.78 -1.55 1.30
C TYR A 156 -19.53 -2.21 2.45
N CYS A 157 -18.92 -2.34 3.60
CA CYS A 157 -19.57 -2.89 4.80
C CYS A 157 -20.84 -2.11 5.19
N ASN A 158 -20.81 -0.79 5.06
CA ASN A 158 -21.93 0.07 5.46
C ASN A 158 -22.98 0.23 4.36
N ASN A 159 -22.58 0.38 3.12
CA ASN A 159 -23.47 0.77 2.02
C ASN A 159 -23.90 -0.40 1.12
N LYS A 160 -23.17 -1.54 1.15
CA LYS A 160 -23.39 -2.72 0.31
C LYS A 160 -23.43 -2.43 -1.19
N LYS A 161 -22.82 -1.32 -1.65
CA LYS A 161 -22.78 -0.95 -3.06
C LYS A 161 -21.63 -1.67 -3.77
N PHE A 162 -21.93 -2.29 -4.89
CA PHE A 162 -20.98 -3.01 -5.74
C PHE A 162 -19.71 -2.23 -6.08
N GLN A 163 -19.84 -0.94 -6.38
CA GLN A 163 -18.69 -0.09 -6.72
C GLN A 163 -17.63 -0.05 -5.61
N TYR A 164 -18.03 -0.07 -4.33
CA TYR A 164 -17.08 -0.09 -3.21
C TYR A 164 -16.33 -1.43 -3.11
N ALA A 165 -16.99 -2.54 -3.39
CA ALA A 165 -16.32 -3.84 -3.43
C ALA A 165 -15.28 -3.90 -4.57
N VAL A 166 -15.65 -3.43 -5.76
CA VAL A 166 -14.73 -3.38 -6.91
C VAL A 166 -13.52 -2.49 -6.61
N THR A 167 -13.76 -1.27 -6.10
CA THR A 167 -12.65 -0.34 -5.78
C THR A 167 -11.78 -0.86 -4.64
N THR A 168 -12.34 -1.61 -3.68
CA THR A 168 -11.57 -2.33 -2.65
C THR A 168 -10.58 -3.30 -3.29
N LEU A 169 -11.05 -4.17 -4.17
CA LEU A 169 -10.23 -5.20 -4.80
C LEU A 169 -9.20 -4.61 -5.76
N ILE A 170 -9.56 -3.60 -6.54
CA ILE A 170 -8.62 -2.90 -7.42
C ILE A 170 -7.50 -2.24 -6.61
N ALA A 171 -7.84 -1.51 -5.54
CA ALA A 171 -6.84 -0.89 -4.69
C ALA A 171 -5.95 -1.94 -4.00
N ALA A 172 -6.51 -3.05 -3.52
CA ALA A 172 -5.73 -4.16 -2.98
C ALA A 172 -4.79 -4.79 -4.03
N ALA A 173 -5.23 -4.92 -5.29
CA ALA A 173 -4.37 -5.39 -6.38
C ALA A 173 -3.20 -4.43 -6.65
N PHE A 174 -3.43 -3.10 -6.67
CA PHE A 174 -2.35 -2.13 -6.78
C PHE A 174 -1.39 -2.18 -5.59
N ALA A 175 -1.88 -2.45 -4.39
CA ALA A 175 -1.03 -2.66 -3.22
C ALA A 175 -0.10 -3.87 -3.41
N VAL A 176 -0.58 -4.99 -3.98
CA VAL A 176 0.23 -6.17 -4.32
C VAL A 176 1.27 -5.83 -5.40
N LEU A 177 0.89 -5.10 -6.46
CA LEU A 177 1.84 -4.69 -7.52
C LEU A 177 2.92 -3.73 -7.00
N ALA A 178 2.62 -2.98 -5.94
CA ALA A 178 3.62 -2.17 -5.25
C ALA A 178 4.49 -2.99 -4.30
N ASN A 179 3.95 -4.05 -3.69
CA ASN A 179 4.70 -4.96 -2.82
C ASN A 179 4.01 -6.32 -2.75
N PHE A 180 4.65 -7.35 -3.27
CA PHE A 180 4.10 -8.72 -3.32
C PHE A 180 3.79 -9.32 -1.94
N THR A 181 4.38 -8.83 -0.87
CA THR A 181 4.05 -9.30 0.49
C THR A 181 2.58 -9.06 0.85
N LEU A 182 1.92 -8.09 0.21
CA LEU A 182 0.49 -7.83 0.40
C LEU A 182 -0.44 -8.80 -0.35
N LEU A 183 0.09 -9.84 -0.99
CA LEU A 183 -0.74 -10.89 -1.60
C LEU A 183 -1.63 -11.57 -0.55
N HIS A 184 -1.13 -11.78 0.67
CA HIS A 184 -1.93 -12.34 1.77
C HIS A 184 -3.11 -11.42 2.14
N TYR A 185 -2.86 -10.11 2.20
CA TYR A 185 -3.91 -9.12 2.42
C TYR A 185 -4.97 -9.16 1.31
N PHE A 186 -4.53 -9.22 0.03
CA PHE A 186 -5.45 -9.29 -1.12
C PHE A 186 -6.34 -10.54 -1.06
N ILE A 187 -5.76 -11.72 -0.79
CA ILE A 187 -6.51 -12.97 -0.66
C ILE A 187 -7.55 -12.86 0.47
N LEU A 188 -7.14 -12.35 1.63
CA LEU A 188 -8.03 -12.19 2.78
C LEU A 188 -9.20 -11.25 2.47
N ILE A 189 -8.92 -10.07 1.92
CA ILE A 189 -9.97 -9.08 1.62
C ILE A 189 -10.91 -9.57 0.51
N PHE A 190 -10.38 -10.29 -0.49
CA PHE A 190 -11.18 -10.94 -1.53
C PHE A 190 -12.16 -11.96 -0.94
N LEU A 191 -11.68 -12.86 -0.09
CA LEU A 191 -12.51 -13.87 0.57
C LEU A 191 -13.63 -13.21 1.40
N VAL A 192 -13.29 -12.17 2.16
CA VAL A 192 -14.28 -11.46 2.98
C VAL A 192 -15.32 -10.75 2.09
N VAL A 193 -14.91 -10.10 1.00
CA VAL A 193 -15.84 -9.46 0.03
C VAL A 193 -16.78 -10.51 -0.57
N VAL A 194 -16.26 -11.67 -0.97
CA VAL A 194 -17.08 -12.78 -1.51
C VAL A 194 -18.07 -13.29 -0.47
N VAL A 195 -17.62 -13.57 0.75
CA VAL A 195 -18.51 -14.03 1.84
C VAL A 195 -19.61 -13.00 2.10
N MET A 196 -19.28 -11.72 2.14
CA MET A 196 -20.26 -10.65 2.33
C MET A 196 -21.27 -10.55 1.17
N GLU A 197 -20.83 -10.76 -0.07
CA GLU A 197 -21.73 -10.79 -1.24
C GLU A 197 -22.77 -11.92 -1.12
N PHE A 198 -22.36 -13.10 -0.64
CA PHE A 198 -23.29 -14.22 -0.43
C PHE A 198 -24.20 -14.06 0.78
N THR A 199 -23.66 -13.53 1.88
CA THR A 199 -24.39 -13.48 3.17
C THR A 199 -25.37 -12.30 3.24
N PHE A 200 -24.96 -11.14 2.72
CA PHE A 200 -25.71 -9.89 2.97
C PHE A 200 -26.30 -9.26 1.70
N SER A 201 -25.90 -9.72 0.52
CA SER A 201 -26.43 -9.18 -0.73
C SER A 201 -27.67 -9.98 -1.18
N GLN A 202 -28.82 -9.36 -1.12
CA GLN A 202 -30.05 -9.86 -1.77
C GLN A 202 -30.06 -9.55 -3.28
N ASN A 203 -28.92 -9.17 -3.85
CA ASN A 203 -28.83 -8.68 -5.21
C ASN A 203 -28.97 -9.83 -6.22
N LYS A 204 -29.93 -9.69 -7.13
CA LYS A 204 -30.13 -10.64 -8.24
C LYS A 204 -28.88 -10.75 -9.15
N ASN A 205 -28.02 -9.73 -9.13
CA ASN A 205 -26.82 -9.65 -9.96
C ASN A 205 -25.54 -10.21 -9.33
N ARG A 206 -25.64 -10.93 -8.20
CA ARG A 206 -24.46 -11.43 -7.46
C ARG A 206 -23.49 -12.24 -8.31
N TRP A 207 -23.97 -13.04 -9.25
CA TRP A 207 -23.12 -13.83 -10.16
C TRP A 207 -22.30 -12.94 -11.10
N ARG A 208 -22.89 -11.85 -11.60
CA ARG A 208 -22.17 -10.85 -12.39
C ARG A 208 -21.09 -10.15 -11.54
N HIS A 209 -21.38 -9.83 -10.28
CA HIS A 209 -20.40 -9.26 -9.34
C HIS A 209 -19.23 -10.21 -9.13
N LEU A 210 -19.52 -11.50 -8.88
CA LEU A 210 -18.48 -12.52 -8.71
C LEU A 210 -17.61 -12.69 -9.96
N LEU A 211 -18.18 -12.64 -11.15
CA LEU A 211 -17.41 -12.68 -12.40
C LEU A 211 -16.42 -11.52 -12.48
N ILE A 212 -16.83 -10.32 -12.07
CA ILE A 212 -15.94 -9.14 -12.06
C ILE A 212 -14.86 -9.29 -10.98
N TYR A 213 -15.20 -9.75 -9.77
CA TYR A 213 -14.22 -9.99 -8.70
C TYR A 213 -13.20 -11.06 -9.13
N THR A 214 -13.66 -12.16 -9.72
CA THR A 214 -12.79 -13.22 -10.27
C THR A 214 -11.91 -12.68 -11.40
N GLY A 215 -12.46 -11.82 -12.27
CA GLY A 215 -11.69 -11.15 -13.32
C GLY A 215 -10.51 -10.33 -12.78
N ILE A 216 -10.70 -9.62 -11.65
CA ILE A 216 -9.61 -8.89 -10.98
C ILE A 216 -8.55 -9.86 -10.46
N VAL A 217 -8.97 -10.97 -9.83
CA VAL A 217 -8.05 -12.01 -9.34
C VAL A 217 -7.23 -12.61 -10.49
N VAL A 218 -7.89 -12.99 -11.58
CA VAL A 218 -7.23 -13.57 -12.75
C VAL A 218 -6.24 -12.58 -13.39
N ALA A 219 -6.63 -11.31 -13.52
CA ALA A 219 -5.74 -10.28 -14.05
C ALA A 219 -4.49 -10.09 -13.15
N LEU A 220 -4.68 -10.01 -11.84
CA LEU A 220 -3.57 -9.91 -10.89
C LEU A 220 -2.68 -11.16 -10.95
N ALA A 221 -3.28 -12.35 -10.94
CA ALA A 221 -2.55 -13.62 -11.02
C ALA A 221 -1.73 -13.71 -12.32
N ALA A 222 -2.30 -13.29 -13.46
CA ALA A 222 -1.59 -13.28 -14.74
C ALA A 222 -0.36 -12.35 -14.73
N ILE A 223 -0.46 -11.16 -14.08
CA ILE A 223 0.67 -10.24 -13.95
C ILE A 223 1.73 -10.81 -12.99
N CYS A 224 1.32 -11.40 -11.87
CA CYS A 224 2.24 -11.86 -10.83
C CYS A 224 2.86 -13.24 -11.11
N TYR A 225 2.27 -14.05 -11.98
CA TYR A 225 2.69 -15.45 -12.21
C TYR A 225 4.14 -15.55 -12.66
N ILE A 226 4.52 -14.83 -13.73
CA ILE A 226 5.88 -14.88 -14.28
C ILE A 226 6.91 -14.30 -13.29
N PRO A 227 6.72 -13.12 -12.68
CA PRO A 227 7.58 -12.61 -11.64
C PRO A 227 7.83 -13.61 -10.50
N ILE A 228 6.77 -14.15 -9.93
CA ILE A 228 6.88 -15.07 -8.79
C ILE A 228 7.62 -16.36 -9.19
N THR A 229 7.27 -16.96 -10.32
CA THR A 229 7.95 -18.19 -10.78
C THR A 229 9.45 -17.97 -11.05
N LYS A 230 9.83 -16.82 -11.62
CA LYS A 230 11.25 -16.47 -11.82
C LYS A 230 11.99 -16.25 -10.52
N MET A 231 11.41 -15.53 -9.57
CA MET A 231 12.00 -15.35 -8.24
C MET A 231 12.15 -16.67 -7.47
N MET A 232 11.20 -17.59 -7.62
CA MET A 232 11.33 -18.96 -7.05
C MET A 232 12.46 -19.74 -7.67
N GLN A 233 12.60 -19.74 -9.01
CA GLN A 233 13.63 -20.46 -9.74
C GLN A 233 15.05 -19.94 -9.42
N THR A 234 15.18 -18.65 -9.09
CA THR A 234 16.47 -18.03 -8.76
C THR A 234 16.75 -17.96 -7.26
N ASN A 235 15.93 -18.60 -6.42
CA ASN A 235 16.01 -18.58 -4.96
C ASN A 235 16.01 -17.13 -4.38
N GLN A 236 15.38 -16.18 -5.06
CA GLN A 236 15.25 -14.79 -4.59
C GLN A 236 14.06 -14.60 -3.63
N LEU A 237 13.15 -15.57 -3.54
CA LEU A 237 12.16 -15.65 -2.48
C LEU A 237 12.78 -16.31 -1.24
N VAL A 238 13.72 -15.63 -0.62
CA VAL A 238 14.33 -16.10 0.62
C VAL A 238 13.41 -15.72 1.77
N TYR A 239 12.90 -16.70 2.47
CA TYR A 239 12.36 -16.51 3.81
C TYR A 239 13.57 -16.35 4.74
N TRP A 240 13.77 -15.15 5.25
CA TRP A 240 14.91 -14.82 6.11
C TRP A 240 14.95 -15.63 7.41
N ASP A 241 13.93 -16.48 7.63
CA ASP A 241 13.86 -17.22 8.85
C ASP A 241 13.23 -18.62 8.69
N THR A 242 14.01 -19.59 9.06
CA THR A 242 13.62 -21.00 9.16
C THR A 242 13.29 -21.41 10.60
N ALA A 243 13.49 -20.54 11.59
CA ALA A 243 13.40 -20.87 13.01
C ALA A 243 11.99 -20.72 13.61
N GLY A 244 11.01 -20.23 12.83
CA GLY A 244 9.61 -20.06 13.23
C GLY A 244 9.32 -18.71 13.93
N PHE A 245 8.03 -18.37 14.01
CA PHE A 245 7.54 -17.06 14.47
C PHE A 245 8.05 -16.65 15.87
N TYR A 246 8.17 -17.61 16.80
CA TYR A 246 8.61 -17.29 18.17
C TYR A 246 10.06 -16.81 18.19
N SER A 247 10.97 -17.56 17.61
CA SER A 247 12.41 -17.28 17.64
C SER A 247 12.84 -16.13 16.74
N SER A 248 12.15 -15.92 15.62
CA SER A 248 12.52 -14.93 14.63
C SER A 248 11.78 -13.61 14.76
N THR A 249 10.62 -13.61 15.40
CA THR A 249 9.83 -12.38 15.54
C THR A 249 9.70 -11.96 16.99
N LEU A 250 9.21 -12.85 17.88
CA LEU A 250 8.95 -12.44 19.26
C LEU A 250 10.24 -12.22 20.06
N VAL A 251 11.22 -13.12 19.94
CA VAL A 251 12.48 -12.98 20.69
C VAL A 251 13.23 -11.71 20.29
N PRO A 252 13.53 -11.43 19.01
CA PRO A 252 14.19 -10.18 18.62
C PRO A 252 13.39 -8.94 18.98
N LEU A 253 12.06 -8.98 18.91
CA LEU A 253 11.19 -7.86 19.26
C LEU A 253 11.27 -7.54 20.76
N VAL A 254 11.28 -8.58 21.61
CA VAL A 254 11.43 -8.43 23.06
C VAL A 254 12.86 -7.97 23.41
N GLU A 255 13.89 -8.49 22.73
CA GLU A 255 15.27 -8.06 22.92
C GLU A 255 15.48 -6.59 22.52
N GLN A 256 14.91 -6.16 21.39
CA GLN A 256 14.95 -4.75 20.98
C GLN A 256 14.14 -3.83 21.89
N MET A 257 13.12 -4.33 22.59
CA MET A 257 12.39 -3.56 23.60
C MET A 257 13.13 -3.42 24.93
N ARG A 258 14.12 -4.24 25.20
CA ARG A 258 15.00 -4.10 26.37
C ARG A 258 16.04 -3.03 26.11
N TYR A 259 15.62 -1.76 26.19
CA TYR A 259 16.55 -0.63 26.20
C TYR A 259 17.43 -0.71 27.46
N GLY A 260 18.69 -1.06 27.33
CA GLY A 260 19.62 -0.92 28.42
C GLY A 260 20.78 -1.89 28.52
N GLU A 261 20.95 -2.82 27.61
CA GLU A 261 22.15 -3.66 27.55
C GLU A 261 22.84 -3.49 26.19
N LEU A 262 23.54 -2.39 26.01
CA LEU A 262 24.64 -2.17 25.08
C LEU A 262 25.91 -1.92 25.87
#